data_13b6113c49793fb4e14d5e2b2ec5fa61
#
_entry.id   13b6113c49793fb4e14d5e2b2ec5fa61
#
_cell.length_a   1.000
_cell.length_b   1.000
_cell.length_c   1.000
_cell.angle_alpha   90.00
_cell.angle_beta   90.00
_cell.angle_gamma   90.00
#
_symmetry.space_group_name_H-M   'P 1'
#
loop_
_entity.id
_entity.type
_entity.pdbx_description
1 polymer ?
#
loop_
_entity_poly.entity_id
_entity_poly.type
_entity_poly.pdbx_seq_one_letter_code
_entity_poly.pdbx_strand_id
1 'polypeptide(L)'
;LVEKRPDYKIIANFLLHRIVPLQKYVMPVNPFDDHKDSKSSVTGIKNALLHLSEGYPLGIFPAGEVSTFKDGRLVVDKPWEEGAIKVIRKAQVPVVPIYFHAKNSQLFYFLSKIGDTLRTAKLPSELFSQKDRVIKVRIGKPISVNEQNEYKTIEDYSEFLRKKTYMLANSFNKENKLLTVPNLKPQKSPKKI
;
A
#
# COMPACT_ATOMS: atom_id res chain seq x y z
N LEU A 1 -8.95 7.38 -11.47
CA LEU A 1 -7.58 7.84 -11.77
C LEU A 1 -7.21 7.56 -13.21
N VAL A 2 -7.26 6.32 -13.67
CA VAL A 2 -6.82 5.90 -15.03
C VAL A 2 -7.57 6.56 -16.17
N GLU A 3 -8.81 6.96 -16.00
CA GLU A 3 -9.57 7.73 -17.00
C GLU A 3 -9.04 9.15 -17.21
N LYS A 4 -8.51 9.76 -16.16
CA LYS A 4 -7.95 11.12 -16.17
C LYS A 4 -6.44 11.14 -16.37
N ARG A 5 -5.78 10.06 -16.04
CA ARG A 5 -4.33 9.86 -16.16
C ARG A 5 -4.09 8.45 -16.71
N PRO A 6 -4.19 8.26 -18.04
CA PRO A 6 -4.00 6.95 -18.67
C PRO A 6 -2.55 6.43 -18.55
N ASP A 7 -1.62 7.32 -18.26
CA ASP A 7 -0.22 7.09 -17.94
C ASP A 7 0.01 6.60 -16.49
N TYR A 8 -1.02 6.61 -15.63
CA TYR A 8 -0.93 6.12 -14.26
C TYR A 8 -0.71 4.61 -14.22
N LYS A 9 0.29 4.18 -13.45
CA LYS A 9 0.57 2.77 -13.17
C LYS A 9 0.59 2.49 -11.68
N ILE A 10 0.48 1.21 -11.34
CA ILE A 10 0.48 0.73 -9.95
C ILE A 10 1.52 -0.37 -9.83
N ILE A 11 2.38 -0.29 -8.83
CA ILE A 11 3.20 -1.44 -8.45
C ILE A 11 2.30 -2.44 -7.75
N ALA A 12 2.22 -3.65 -8.27
CA ALA A 12 1.40 -4.70 -7.70
C ALA A 12 1.99 -6.10 -7.96
N ASN A 13 1.45 -7.09 -7.23
CA ASN A 13 1.81 -8.48 -7.42
C ASN A 13 1.57 -8.91 -8.89
N PHE A 14 2.50 -9.69 -9.44
CA PHE A 14 2.43 -10.22 -10.81
C PHE A 14 1.12 -10.97 -11.12
N LEU A 15 0.42 -11.50 -10.11
CA LEU A 15 -0.89 -12.13 -10.30
C LEU A 15 -1.93 -11.15 -10.85
N LEU A 16 -1.88 -9.88 -10.43
CA LEU A 16 -2.78 -8.85 -10.97
C LEU A 16 -2.47 -8.51 -12.43
N HIS A 17 -1.22 -8.67 -12.85
CA HIS A 17 -0.83 -8.49 -14.25
C HIS A 17 -1.41 -9.58 -15.17
N ARG A 18 -1.83 -10.75 -14.64
CA ARG A 18 -2.52 -11.78 -15.42
C ARG A 18 -3.96 -11.43 -15.79
N ILE A 19 -4.54 -10.43 -15.13
CA ILE A 19 -5.88 -9.92 -15.44
C ILE A 19 -5.78 -8.97 -16.63
N VAL A 20 -6.19 -9.43 -17.81
CA VAL A 20 -6.00 -8.72 -19.11
C VAL A 20 -6.38 -7.23 -19.05
N PRO A 21 -7.54 -6.79 -18.50
CA PRO A 21 -7.88 -5.37 -18.43
C PRO A 21 -6.94 -4.53 -17.54
N LEU A 22 -6.21 -5.16 -16.62
CA LEU A 22 -5.31 -4.47 -15.66
C LEU A 22 -3.86 -4.42 -16.16
N GLN A 23 -3.47 -5.23 -17.13
CA GLN A 23 -2.07 -5.37 -17.59
C GLN A 23 -1.40 -4.03 -17.90
N LYS A 24 -2.09 -3.14 -18.60
CA LYS A 24 -1.56 -1.84 -19.00
C LYS A 24 -1.32 -0.87 -17.83
N TYR A 25 -1.95 -1.13 -16.66
CA TYR A 25 -1.87 -0.28 -15.48
C TYR A 25 -0.99 -0.86 -14.38
N VAL A 26 -0.59 -2.12 -14.48
CA VAL A 26 0.18 -2.82 -13.45
C VAL A 26 1.64 -2.94 -13.86
N MET A 27 2.53 -2.48 -13.00
CA MET A 27 3.95 -2.81 -13.00
C MET A 27 4.15 -4.00 -12.08
N PRO A 28 4.37 -5.20 -12.62
CA PRO A 28 4.43 -6.40 -11.80
C PRO A 28 5.71 -6.45 -10.98
N VAL A 29 5.56 -6.81 -9.71
CA VAL A 29 6.65 -7.19 -8.82
C VAL A 29 6.37 -8.60 -8.28
N ASN A 30 7.41 -9.35 -7.97
CA ASN A 30 7.27 -10.67 -7.35
C ASN A 30 7.47 -10.55 -5.83
N PRO A 31 6.39 -10.60 -5.01
CA PRO A 31 6.50 -10.50 -3.56
C PRO A 31 6.99 -11.80 -2.90
N PHE A 32 7.04 -12.92 -3.66
CA PHE A 32 7.46 -14.24 -3.16
C PHE A 32 8.92 -14.55 -3.45
N ASP A 33 9.66 -13.58 -3.99
CA ASP A 33 11.09 -13.74 -4.25
C ASP A 33 11.84 -13.49 -2.93
N ASP A 34 12.05 -14.56 -2.15
CA ASP A 34 12.84 -14.52 -0.90
C ASP A 34 14.30 -14.12 -1.14
N HIS A 35 14.74 -14.15 -2.38
CA HIS A 35 16.03 -13.62 -2.81
C HIS A 35 15.89 -12.13 -3.15
N LYS A 36 16.28 -11.28 -2.20
CA LYS A 36 16.30 -9.80 -2.34
C LYS A 36 17.01 -9.28 -3.58
N ASP A 37 17.73 -10.15 -4.29
CA ASP A 37 18.56 -9.86 -5.46
C ASP A 37 18.05 -10.54 -6.75
N SER A 38 16.79 -11.01 -6.80
CA SER A 38 16.30 -11.57 -8.05
C SER A 38 16.27 -10.51 -9.14
N LYS A 39 16.77 -10.87 -10.31
CA LYS A 39 16.84 -9.96 -11.49
C LYS A 39 15.47 -9.37 -11.84
N SER A 40 14.40 -10.08 -11.56
CA SER A 40 13.02 -9.63 -11.81
C SER A 40 12.58 -8.49 -10.89
N SER A 41 12.88 -8.58 -9.59
CA SER A 41 12.56 -7.53 -8.60
C SER A 41 13.36 -6.26 -8.84
N VAL A 42 14.65 -6.39 -9.14
CA VAL A 42 15.52 -5.24 -9.48
C VAL A 42 15.04 -4.54 -10.75
N THR A 43 14.66 -5.30 -11.78
CA THR A 43 14.12 -4.75 -13.03
C THR A 43 12.80 -4.02 -12.79
N GLY A 44 11.90 -4.57 -11.99
CA GLY A 44 10.62 -3.93 -11.63
C GLY A 44 10.82 -2.57 -10.94
N ILE A 45 11.74 -2.51 -9.96
CA ILE A 45 12.08 -1.26 -9.27
C ILE A 45 12.71 -0.24 -10.23
N LYS A 46 13.63 -0.68 -11.09
CA LYS A 46 14.27 0.19 -12.10
C LYS A 46 13.23 0.81 -13.04
N ASN A 47 12.31 0.00 -13.55
CA ASN A 47 11.24 0.47 -14.43
C ASN A 47 10.30 1.45 -13.70
N ALA A 48 10.00 1.21 -12.42
CA ALA A 48 9.20 2.10 -11.60
C ALA A 48 9.86 3.48 -11.43
N LEU A 49 11.17 3.50 -11.14
CA LEU A 49 11.93 4.74 -11.01
C LEU A 49 12.06 5.49 -12.33
N LEU A 50 12.24 4.76 -13.44
CA LEU A 50 12.28 5.36 -14.78
C LEU A 50 10.94 6.02 -15.11
N HIS A 51 9.82 5.32 -14.89
CA HIS A 51 8.46 5.84 -15.10
C HIS A 51 8.23 7.15 -14.32
N LEU A 52 8.68 7.21 -13.06
CA LEU A 52 8.59 8.41 -12.24
C LEU A 52 9.50 9.53 -12.76
N SER A 53 10.72 9.22 -13.24
CA SER A 53 11.65 10.21 -13.77
C SER A 53 11.17 10.85 -15.08
N GLU A 54 10.33 10.13 -15.83
CA GLU A 54 9.64 10.63 -17.02
C GLU A 54 8.42 11.52 -16.70
N GLY A 55 8.11 11.73 -15.41
CA GLY A 55 7.01 12.56 -14.94
C GLY A 55 5.66 11.84 -14.86
N TYR A 56 5.64 10.53 -15.01
CA TYR A 56 4.41 9.73 -14.95
C TYR A 56 4.09 9.30 -13.50
N PRO A 57 2.81 9.33 -13.10
CA PRO A 57 2.41 8.98 -11.76
C PRO A 57 2.44 7.48 -11.51
N LEU A 58 2.90 7.09 -10.32
CA LEU A 58 2.98 5.71 -9.88
C LEU A 58 2.28 5.51 -8.53
N GLY A 59 1.38 4.53 -8.48
CA GLY A 59 0.74 4.10 -7.23
C GLY A 59 1.53 2.99 -6.57
N ILE A 60 1.62 3.07 -5.24
CA ILE A 60 2.22 2.03 -4.41
C ILE A 60 1.36 1.77 -3.18
N PHE A 61 1.21 0.50 -2.81
CA PHE A 61 0.58 0.05 -1.57
C PHE A 61 1.69 -0.49 -0.66
N PRO A 62 2.23 0.33 0.26
CA PRO A 62 3.46 -0.01 0.95
C PRO A 62 3.36 -1.19 1.89
N ALA A 63 2.14 -1.58 2.33
CA ALA A 63 1.93 -2.78 3.14
C ALA A 63 2.16 -4.09 2.36
N GLY A 64 2.20 -4.02 1.01
CA GLY A 64 2.42 -5.18 0.13
C GLY A 64 1.28 -6.20 0.10
N GLU A 65 0.42 -6.17 1.10
CA GLU A 65 -0.68 -7.10 1.30
C GLU A 65 -1.98 -6.37 1.70
N VAL A 66 -3.09 -7.09 1.59
CA VAL A 66 -4.38 -6.61 2.08
C VAL A 66 -4.45 -6.65 3.61
N SER A 67 -5.20 -5.71 4.20
CA SER A 67 -5.42 -5.62 5.65
C SER A 67 -5.96 -6.93 6.23
N THR A 68 -5.62 -7.19 7.48
CA THR A 68 -6.03 -8.38 8.23
C THR A 68 -6.75 -8.02 9.53
N PHE A 69 -7.43 -8.99 10.15
CA PHE A 69 -7.95 -8.78 11.51
C PHE A 69 -6.82 -8.83 12.53
N LYS A 70 -6.80 -7.81 13.40
CA LYS A 70 -6.06 -7.82 14.66
C LYS A 70 -7.05 -7.98 15.80
N ASP A 71 -6.75 -8.89 16.74
CA ASP A 71 -7.55 -9.17 17.94
C ASP A 71 -9.04 -9.48 17.64
N GLY A 72 -9.31 -10.03 16.44
CA GLY A 72 -10.62 -10.53 16.02
C GLY A 72 -11.66 -9.46 15.62
N ARG A 73 -11.38 -8.17 15.82
CA ARG A 73 -12.35 -7.10 15.56
C ARG A 73 -11.80 -5.91 14.76
N LEU A 74 -10.52 -5.63 14.87
CA LEU A 74 -9.92 -4.46 14.24
C LEU A 74 -9.24 -4.87 12.93
N VAL A 75 -9.64 -4.25 11.82
CA VAL A 75 -8.97 -4.40 10.52
C VAL A 75 -7.78 -3.47 10.49
N VAL A 76 -6.59 -4.02 10.32
CA VAL A 76 -5.34 -3.26 10.27
C VAL A 76 -4.49 -3.68 9.07
N ASP A 77 -3.76 -2.74 8.52
CA ASP A 77 -2.72 -3.06 7.54
C ASP A 77 -1.48 -3.60 8.25
N LYS A 78 -0.78 -4.49 7.58
CA LYS A 78 0.56 -4.89 8.01
C LYS A 78 1.49 -3.68 8.10
N PRO A 79 2.61 -3.77 8.83
CA PRO A 79 3.67 -2.78 8.74
C PRO A 79 4.04 -2.52 7.29
N TRP A 80 4.37 -1.28 6.96
CA TRP A 80 4.80 -0.96 5.62
C TRP A 80 6.18 -1.56 5.32
N GLU A 81 6.30 -2.15 4.16
CA GLU A 81 7.53 -2.84 3.73
C GLU A 81 8.67 -1.83 3.50
N GLU A 82 9.81 -2.09 4.12
CA GLU A 82 10.99 -1.24 4.03
C GLU A 82 11.43 -1.03 2.57
N GLY A 83 11.34 -2.08 1.74
CA GLY A 83 11.64 -2.01 0.32
C GLY A 83 10.77 -1.02 -0.44
N ALA A 84 9.47 -0.98 -0.13
CA ALA A 84 8.54 -0.02 -0.72
C ALA A 84 8.90 1.42 -0.33
N ILE A 85 9.24 1.64 0.93
CA ILE A 85 9.63 2.96 1.44
C ILE A 85 10.95 3.43 0.83
N LYS A 86 11.92 2.54 0.64
CA LYS A 86 13.18 2.84 -0.06
C LYS A 86 12.94 3.27 -1.51
N VAL A 87 12.00 2.64 -2.22
CA VAL A 87 11.63 3.05 -3.60
C VAL A 87 11.04 4.46 -3.60
N ILE A 88 10.09 4.74 -2.71
CA ILE A 88 9.49 6.07 -2.58
C ILE A 88 10.56 7.13 -2.32
N ARG A 89 11.45 6.88 -1.37
CA ARG A 89 12.53 7.79 -1.01
C ARG A 89 13.51 8.03 -2.17
N LYS A 90 13.87 6.95 -2.88
CA LYS A 90 14.81 7.03 -4.01
C LYS A 90 14.24 7.80 -5.21
N ALA A 91 12.94 7.78 -5.37
CA ALA A 91 12.27 8.45 -6.47
C ALA A 91 12.42 9.99 -6.44
N GLN A 92 12.60 10.59 -5.25
CA GLN A 92 12.75 12.05 -5.07
C GLN A 92 11.67 12.85 -5.82
N VAL A 93 10.41 12.41 -5.72
CA VAL A 93 9.25 13.07 -6.30
C VAL A 93 8.21 13.36 -5.20
N PRO A 94 7.29 14.31 -5.40
CA PRO A 94 6.23 14.56 -4.44
C PRO A 94 5.36 13.32 -4.20
N VAL A 95 5.00 13.07 -2.94
CA VAL A 95 4.13 11.95 -2.52
C VAL A 95 2.74 12.46 -2.20
N VAL A 96 1.73 11.87 -2.82
CA VAL A 96 0.32 12.18 -2.54
C VAL A 96 -0.29 11.02 -1.72
N PRO A 97 -0.56 11.22 -0.42
CA PRO A 97 -1.22 10.21 0.39
C PRO A 97 -2.68 10.06 -0.04
N ILE A 98 -3.12 8.81 -0.20
CA ILE A 98 -4.50 8.48 -0.60
C ILE A 98 -5.04 7.44 0.37
N TYR A 99 -6.22 7.70 0.93
CA TYR A 99 -6.92 6.78 1.82
C TYR A 99 -8.24 6.31 1.22
N PHE A 100 -8.42 4.99 1.14
CA PHE A 100 -9.62 4.35 0.64
C PHE A 100 -10.48 3.89 1.82
N HIS A 101 -11.73 4.35 1.89
CA HIS A 101 -12.72 3.86 2.86
C HIS A 101 -13.40 2.60 2.31
N ALA A 102 -12.62 1.55 2.11
CA ALA A 102 -13.09 0.25 1.64
C ALA A 102 -12.78 -0.83 2.67
N LYS A 103 -13.65 -1.83 2.75
CA LYS A 103 -13.43 -3.04 3.56
C LYS A 103 -13.79 -4.24 2.72
N ASN A 104 -13.02 -5.30 2.84
CA ASN A 104 -13.35 -6.59 2.26
C ASN A 104 -14.52 -7.24 3.04
N SER A 105 -15.05 -8.33 2.53
CA SER A 105 -16.11 -9.08 3.22
C SER A 105 -15.62 -9.68 4.54
N GLN A 106 -16.53 -9.95 5.45
CA GLN A 106 -16.20 -10.64 6.71
C GLN A 106 -15.63 -12.04 6.45
N LEU A 107 -16.13 -12.71 5.41
CA LEU A 107 -15.61 -14.02 5.00
C LEU A 107 -14.15 -13.94 4.56
N PHE A 108 -13.76 -12.90 3.81
CA PHE A 108 -12.37 -12.67 3.43
C PHE A 108 -11.45 -12.57 4.65
N TYR A 109 -11.84 -11.78 5.64
CA TYR A 109 -11.07 -11.64 6.87
C TYR A 109 -11.07 -12.91 7.73
N PHE A 110 -12.15 -13.70 7.70
CA PHE A 110 -12.19 -15.00 8.37
C PHE A 110 -11.20 -15.99 7.72
N LEU A 111 -11.17 -16.06 6.40
CA LEU A 111 -10.23 -16.93 5.67
C LEU A 111 -8.77 -16.55 5.92
N SER A 112 -8.48 -15.28 6.21
CA SER A 112 -7.12 -14.86 6.58
C SER A 112 -6.61 -15.46 7.89
N LYS A 113 -7.50 -15.98 8.75
CA LYS A 113 -7.13 -16.72 9.96
C LYS A 113 -6.81 -18.20 9.70
N ILE A 114 -7.32 -18.75 8.59
CA ILE A 114 -7.15 -20.16 8.24
C ILE A 114 -5.87 -20.36 7.42
N GLY A 115 -5.55 -19.42 6.52
CA GLY A 115 -4.32 -19.47 5.74
C GLY A 115 -4.26 -18.45 4.60
N ASP A 116 -3.05 -18.00 4.29
CA ASP A 116 -2.80 -17.00 3.27
C ASP A 116 -3.19 -17.48 1.85
N THR A 117 -3.05 -18.78 1.58
CA THR A 117 -3.42 -19.36 0.28
C THR A 117 -4.92 -19.25 0.03
N LEU A 118 -5.76 -19.57 1.03
CA LEU A 118 -7.22 -19.47 0.92
C LEU A 118 -7.66 -18.03 0.78
N ARG A 119 -7.02 -17.11 1.52
CA ARG A 119 -7.24 -15.69 1.39
C ARG A 119 -6.92 -15.18 -0.02
N THR A 120 -5.78 -15.58 -0.57
CA THR A 120 -5.35 -15.19 -1.92
C THR A 120 -6.30 -15.72 -2.98
N ALA A 121 -6.78 -16.95 -2.87
CA ALA A 121 -7.77 -17.54 -3.77
C ALA A 121 -9.12 -16.79 -3.75
N LYS A 122 -9.47 -16.14 -2.62
CA LYS A 122 -10.71 -15.36 -2.47
C LYS A 122 -10.62 -13.95 -3.09
N LEU A 123 -9.42 -13.41 -3.32
CA LEU A 123 -9.24 -12.03 -3.83
C LEU A 123 -10.03 -11.71 -5.10
N PRO A 124 -10.07 -12.56 -6.14
CA PRO A 124 -10.87 -12.27 -7.32
C PRO A 124 -12.36 -12.09 -7.02
N SER A 125 -12.93 -12.93 -6.14
CA SER A 125 -14.34 -12.83 -5.77
C SER A 125 -14.64 -11.59 -4.91
N GLU A 126 -13.68 -11.11 -4.12
CA GLU A 126 -13.82 -9.85 -3.39
C GLU A 126 -13.88 -8.65 -4.36
N LEU A 127 -13.10 -8.68 -5.44
CA LEU A 127 -13.17 -7.64 -6.48
C LEU A 127 -14.57 -7.57 -7.08
N PHE A 128 -15.18 -8.71 -7.41
CA PHE A 128 -16.55 -8.76 -7.92
C PHE A 128 -17.59 -8.36 -6.88
N SER A 129 -17.36 -8.64 -5.59
CA SER A 129 -18.25 -8.26 -4.51
C SER A 129 -18.32 -6.75 -4.26
N GLN A 130 -17.35 -6.00 -4.75
CA GLN A 130 -17.33 -4.53 -4.68
C GLN A 130 -18.04 -3.86 -5.88
N LYS A 131 -18.53 -4.65 -6.86
CA LYS A 131 -19.32 -4.13 -7.96
C LYS A 131 -20.55 -3.39 -7.38
N ASP A 132 -20.85 -2.24 -7.93
CA ASP A 132 -21.97 -1.37 -7.54
C ASP A 132 -21.83 -0.72 -6.14
N ARG A 133 -20.67 -0.85 -5.47
CA ARG A 133 -20.41 -0.15 -4.22
C ARG A 133 -19.69 1.18 -4.47
N VAL A 134 -20.13 2.21 -3.77
CA VAL A 134 -19.45 3.50 -3.74
C VAL A 134 -18.27 3.41 -2.77
N ILE A 135 -17.06 3.49 -3.30
CA ILE A 135 -15.83 3.55 -2.51
C ILE A 135 -15.47 5.01 -2.29
N LYS A 136 -15.54 5.46 -1.05
CA LYS A 136 -15.10 6.81 -0.68
C LYS A 136 -13.58 6.85 -0.66
N VAL A 137 -13.00 7.87 -1.30
CA VAL A 137 -11.55 8.08 -1.36
C VAL A 137 -11.23 9.47 -0.83
N ARG A 138 -10.17 9.58 -0.04
CA ARG A 138 -9.59 10.86 0.34
C ARG A 138 -8.18 10.99 -0.19
N ILE A 139 -7.93 12.17 -0.77
CA ILE A 139 -6.64 12.55 -1.32
C ILE A 139 -6.09 13.65 -0.44
N GLY A 140 -4.92 13.45 0.13
CA GLY A 140 -4.22 14.43 0.95
C GLY A 140 -3.45 15.45 0.11
N LYS A 141 -2.88 16.43 0.80
CA LYS A 141 -1.97 17.38 0.16
C LYS A 141 -0.68 16.68 -0.26
N PRO A 142 -0.10 17.05 -1.41
CA PRO A 142 1.21 16.56 -1.80
C PRO A 142 2.26 16.88 -0.73
N ILE A 143 3.06 15.88 -0.40
CA ILE A 143 4.23 15.99 0.49
C ILE A 143 5.43 16.29 -0.40
N SER A 144 6.06 17.45 -0.20
CA SER A 144 7.20 17.85 -1.01
C SER A 144 8.43 16.99 -0.73
N VAL A 145 9.38 16.98 -1.67
CA VAL A 145 10.67 16.28 -1.49
C VAL A 145 11.43 16.86 -0.28
N ASN A 146 11.38 18.15 -0.07
CA ASN A 146 12.03 18.79 1.08
C ASN A 146 11.46 18.27 2.41
N GLU A 147 10.12 18.21 2.54
CA GLU A 147 9.46 17.65 3.73
C GLU A 147 9.82 16.18 3.95
N GLN A 148 9.94 15.39 2.86
CA GLN A 148 10.36 13.99 2.91
C GLN A 148 11.80 13.84 3.43
N ASN A 149 12.70 14.71 3.02
CA ASN A 149 14.13 14.67 3.35
C ASN A 149 14.45 15.12 4.79
N GLU A 150 13.47 15.63 5.55
CA GLU A 150 13.62 15.93 6.97
C GLU A 150 13.80 14.64 7.82
N TYR A 151 13.28 13.52 7.33
CA TYR A 151 13.34 12.22 8.02
C TYR A 151 14.62 11.47 7.65
N LYS A 152 15.50 11.21 8.62
CA LYS A 152 16.83 10.63 8.38
C LYS A 152 16.79 9.12 8.22
N THR A 153 16.00 8.42 9.03
CA THR A 153 15.87 6.96 8.96
C THR A 153 14.73 6.53 8.04
N ILE A 154 14.77 5.30 7.57
CA ILE A 154 13.68 4.72 6.77
C ILE A 154 12.45 4.47 7.65
N GLU A 155 12.66 4.11 8.88
CA GLU A 155 11.63 3.86 9.89
C GLU A 155 10.83 5.12 10.18
N ASP A 156 11.48 6.24 10.52
CA ASP A 156 10.84 7.52 10.79
C ASP A 156 10.09 8.04 9.56
N TYR A 157 10.68 7.88 8.38
CA TYR A 157 10.06 8.26 7.12
C TYR A 157 8.82 7.41 6.82
N SER A 158 8.89 6.10 7.04
CA SER A 158 7.75 5.19 6.91
C SER A 158 6.62 5.57 7.85
N GLU A 159 6.92 5.84 9.12
CA GLU A 159 5.94 6.24 10.12
C GLU A 159 5.27 7.58 9.75
N PHE A 160 6.06 8.54 9.31
CA PHE A 160 5.56 9.83 8.83
C PHE A 160 4.57 9.67 7.67
N LEU A 161 4.93 8.96 6.60
CA LEU A 161 4.05 8.74 5.45
C LEU A 161 2.78 7.99 5.84
N ARG A 162 2.94 6.96 6.67
CA ARG A 162 1.83 6.18 7.20
C ARG A 162 0.88 7.06 8.02
N LYS A 163 1.39 7.87 8.93
CA LYS A 163 0.60 8.81 9.73
C LYS A 163 -0.15 9.81 8.85
N LYS A 164 0.50 10.42 7.86
CA LYS A 164 -0.15 11.33 6.89
C LYS A 164 -1.29 10.65 6.15
N THR A 165 -1.12 9.40 5.76
CA THR A 165 -2.15 8.62 5.06
C THR A 165 -3.34 8.30 5.97
N TYR A 166 -3.10 7.79 7.19
CA TYR A 166 -4.18 7.41 8.11
C TYR A 166 -4.91 8.61 8.74
N MET A 167 -4.28 9.76 8.86
CA MET A 167 -4.97 10.99 9.28
C MET A 167 -6.13 11.36 8.35
N LEU A 168 -6.08 10.95 7.08
CA LEU A 168 -7.18 11.14 6.14
C LEU A 168 -8.44 10.34 6.52
N ALA A 169 -8.31 9.27 7.30
CA ALA A 169 -9.45 8.51 7.82
C ALA A 169 -10.31 9.33 8.77
N ASN A 170 -9.70 10.17 9.62
CA ASN A 170 -10.37 10.85 10.73
C ASN A 170 -11.37 11.92 10.29
N SER A 171 -11.22 12.47 9.12
CA SER A 171 -12.07 13.55 8.63
C SER A 171 -13.48 13.12 8.21
N PHE A 172 -13.78 11.81 8.15
CA PHE A 172 -15.15 11.28 7.96
C PHE A 172 -15.91 11.06 9.28
N ASN A 173 -15.20 11.09 10.41
CA ASN A 173 -15.74 10.74 11.72
C ASN A 173 -16.08 11.97 12.58
N LYS A 174 -16.43 13.12 11.97
CA LYS A 174 -16.89 14.27 12.77
C LYS A 174 -18.15 13.99 13.62
N GLU A 175 -18.87 12.89 13.34
CA GLU A 175 -20.04 12.47 14.12
C GLU A 175 -19.81 11.28 15.05
N ASN A 176 -18.72 10.54 14.97
CA ASN A 176 -18.46 9.39 15.81
C ASN A 176 -16.97 9.23 16.16
N LYS A 177 -16.68 9.40 17.46
CA LYS A 177 -15.49 9.02 18.23
C LYS A 177 -14.20 8.84 17.43
N LEU A 178 -13.21 9.70 17.73
CA LEU A 178 -11.80 9.55 17.40
C LEU A 178 -11.39 8.07 17.33
N LEU A 179 -11.21 7.57 16.10
CA LEU A 179 -10.46 6.35 15.89
C LEU A 179 -9.02 6.69 16.28
N THR A 180 -8.65 6.29 17.49
CA THR A 180 -7.27 6.33 17.93
C THR A 180 -6.43 5.60 16.90
N VAL A 181 -5.46 6.30 16.33
CA VAL A 181 -4.35 5.65 15.62
C VAL A 181 -3.81 4.61 16.60
N PRO A 182 -3.73 3.32 16.24
CA PRO A 182 -3.17 2.35 17.16
C PRO A 182 -1.80 2.86 17.60
N ASN A 183 -1.60 3.01 18.93
CA ASN A 183 -0.31 3.36 19.48
C ASN A 183 0.65 2.25 19.10
N LEU A 184 1.40 2.47 18.03
CA LEU A 184 2.50 1.61 17.62
C LEU A 184 3.60 1.80 18.68
N LYS A 185 3.62 0.93 19.70
CA LYS A 185 4.79 0.83 20.55
C LYS A 185 5.99 0.51 19.65
N PRO A 186 7.12 1.20 19.82
CA PRO A 186 8.32 0.89 19.06
C PRO A 186 8.66 -0.60 19.26
N GLN A 187 8.81 -1.34 18.17
CA GLN A 187 9.31 -2.71 18.23
C GLN A 187 10.72 -2.66 18.81
N LYS A 188 10.90 -3.33 19.96
CA LYS A 188 12.24 -3.56 20.51
C LYS A 188 13.05 -4.32 19.47
N SER A 189 14.18 -3.75 19.05
CA SER A 189 15.18 -4.42 18.23
C SER A 189 15.52 -5.80 18.84
N PRO A 190 15.66 -6.85 17.99
CA PRO A 190 16.10 -8.16 18.49
C PRO A 190 17.48 -8.02 19.10
N LYS A 191 17.61 -8.51 20.36
CA LYS A 191 18.92 -8.63 21.02
C LYS A 191 19.81 -9.50 20.15
N LYS A 192 20.96 -8.96 19.73
CA LYS A 192 22.05 -9.75 19.20
C LYS A 192 22.49 -10.74 20.27
N ILE A 193 22.44 -12.02 19.95
CA ILE A 193 23.16 -13.10 20.60
C ILE A 193 24.48 -13.27 19.87
#